data_0166623f6e38c25a8112cd02513a44b6
#
_entry.id   0166623f6e38c25a8112cd02513a44b6
#
_cell.length_a   1.000
_cell.length_b   1.000
_cell.length_c   1.000
_cell.angle_alpha   90.00
_cell.angle_beta   90.00
_cell.angle_gamma   90.00
#
_symmetry.space_group_name_H-M   'P 1'
#
loop_
_entity.id
_entity.type
_entity.pdbx_description
1 polymer ?
#
loop_
_entity_poly.entity_id
_entity_poly.type
_entity_poly.pdbx_seq_one_letter_code
_entity_poly.pdbx_strand_id
1 'polypeptide(L)'
;AINATDVMVAVDVTGSMAVKDAEYGSSGTISRLDAAKRIVKSITSTYADSSFAALRFGASGTLDVPLTPDSIAIDGWADTLAVESTSTSAGSSLDTPLDQLMLSLKSIRDQHPDDIIVLYVITDGEQTSDTARRSYSALRRYLDDSFTIGVGSDAGGKIPMASDGTATGQQSDGQWVTDPTTGKPGISKLDEATLESIADEMGGSYLHVDASHTIEQAVSAKASRQWRLTQTVKRRERTIPVIWPFAVALGLLLAWEIGAWIAMSRRML
;
A
#
# COMPACT_ATOMS: atom_id res chain seq x y z
N ALA A 1 -3.34 -28.13 -7.96
CA ALA A 1 -3.35 -26.90 -7.20
C ALA A 1 -2.82 -25.80 -8.12
N ILE A 2 -3.55 -24.71 -8.27
CA ILE A 2 -3.14 -23.57 -9.07
C ILE A 2 -2.53 -22.58 -8.08
N ASN A 3 -1.22 -22.36 -8.14
CA ASN A 3 -0.55 -21.41 -7.29
C ASN A 3 -0.88 -20.00 -7.80
N ALA A 4 -1.63 -19.24 -7.02
CA ALA A 4 -1.84 -17.83 -7.30
C ALA A 4 -0.60 -17.02 -6.86
N THR A 5 -0.55 -15.76 -7.25
CA THR A 5 0.52 -14.85 -6.82
C THR A 5 -0.06 -13.79 -5.89
N ASP A 6 0.56 -13.61 -4.74
CA ASP A 6 0.27 -12.58 -3.76
C ASP A 6 1.45 -11.59 -3.73
N VAL A 7 1.19 -10.34 -4.08
CA VAL A 7 2.22 -9.30 -4.17
C VAL A 7 2.05 -8.33 -3.01
N MET A 8 3.09 -8.19 -2.20
CA MET A 8 3.14 -7.18 -1.16
C MET A 8 4.04 -6.03 -1.57
N VAL A 9 3.54 -4.80 -1.47
CA VAL A 9 4.28 -3.59 -1.78
C VAL A 9 4.47 -2.77 -0.50
N ALA A 10 5.71 -2.46 -0.17
CA ALA A 10 6.08 -1.58 0.94
C ALA A 10 6.73 -0.31 0.39
N VAL A 11 6.12 0.85 0.64
CA VAL A 11 6.57 2.15 0.11
C VAL A 11 7.04 3.04 1.25
N ASP A 12 8.24 3.55 1.09
CA ASP A 12 8.81 4.60 1.94
C ASP A 12 8.08 5.93 1.71
N VAL A 13 7.67 6.57 2.81
CA VAL A 13 7.04 7.88 2.80
C VAL A 13 7.76 8.89 3.69
N THR A 14 9.01 8.62 4.04
CA THR A 14 9.85 9.54 4.80
C THR A 14 10.07 10.86 4.04
N GLY A 15 10.51 11.88 4.75
CA GLY A 15 10.74 13.22 4.17
C GLY A 15 11.72 13.23 3.00
N SER A 16 12.70 12.30 2.96
CA SER A 16 13.66 12.15 1.86
C SER A 16 13.00 11.78 0.53
N MET A 17 11.85 11.10 0.57
CA MET A 17 11.07 10.75 -0.63
C MET A 17 10.46 11.96 -1.36
N ALA A 18 10.49 13.16 -0.74
CA ALA A 18 10.11 14.41 -1.41
C ALA A 18 11.21 14.98 -2.33
N VAL A 19 12.44 14.47 -2.24
CA VAL A 19 13.56 14.93 -3.07
C VAL A 19 13.25 14.68 -4.55
N LYS A 20 13.50 15.69 -5.39
CA LYS A 20 13.26 15.65 -6.84
C LYS A 20 14.54 15.31 -7.59
N ASP A 21 14.94 14.07 -7.52
CA ASP A 21 16.14 13.53 -8.17
C ASP A 21 15.91 12.15 -8.76
N ALA A 22 14.67 11.69 -8.82
CA ALA A 22 14.29 10.41 -9.38
C ALA A 22 13.79 10.54 -10.82
N GLU A 23 13.96 9.47 -11.60
CA GLU A 23 13.42 9.30 -12.95
C GLU A 23 12.71 7.94 -13.02
N TYR A 24 11.70 7.79 -13.87
CA TYR A 24 11.05 6.50 -14.12
C TYR A 24 10.44 6.44 -15.50
N GLY A 25 11.05 5.65 -16.39
CA GLY A 25 10.59 5.44 -17.78
C GLY A 25 10.64 6.68 -18.67
N SER A 26 11.22 7.77 -18.17
CA SER A 26 11.43 9.00 -18.92
C SER A 26 12.54 9.82 -18.25
N SER A 27 13.25 10.67 -19.00
CA SER A 27 14.32 11.52 -18.51
C SER A 27 13.83 12.77 -17.72
N GLY A 28 12.54 12.85 -17.42
CA GLY A 28 11.99 13.93 -16.62
C GLY A 28 12.18 13.66 -15.13
N THR A 29 12.89 14.55 -14.43
CA THR A 29 13.12 14.43 -13.00
C THR A 29 11.82 14.67 -12.21
N ILE A 30 11.49 13.73 -11.34
CA ILE A 30 10.31 13.73 -10.48
C ILE A 30 10.71 13.51 -9.01
N SER A 31 9.77 13.65 -8.07
CA SER A 31 10.05 13.25 -6.69
C SER A 31 10.22 11.74 -6.58
N ARG A 32 11.01 11.28 -5.59
CA ARG A 32 11.18 9.85 -5.30
C ARG A 32 9.83 9.19 -5.00
N LEU A 33 8.94 9.90 -4.28
CA LEU A 33 7.59 9.40 -4.02
C LEU A 33 6.74 9.29 -5.29
N ASP A 34 6.84 10.24 -6.23
CA ASP A 34 6.14 10.15 -7.51
C ASP A 34 6.67 8.98 -8.35
N ALA A 35 7.98 8.72 -8.31
CA ALA A 35 8.56 7.53 -8.92
C ALA A 35 7.98 6.26 -8.26
N ALA A 36 7.94 6.20 -6.93
CA ALA A 36 7.37 5.07 -6.19
C ALA A 36 5.90 4.83 -6.56
N LYS A 37 5.07 5.87 -6.69
CA LYS A 37 3.67 5.76 -7.13
C LYS A 37 3.57 5.13 -8.54
N ARG A 38 4.42 5.55 -9.46
CA ARG A 38 4.47 4.98 -10.82
C ARG A 38 4.91 3.51 -10.80
N ILE A 39 5.89 3.18 -9.94
CA ILE A 39 6.36 1.80 -9.76
C ILE A 39 5.20 0.92 -9.25
N VAL A 40 4.45 1.35 -8.25
CA VAL A 40 3.29 0.59 -7.74
C VAL A 40 2.29 0.30 -8.85
N LYS A 41 1.91 1.31 -9.66
CA LYS A 41 1.01 1.13 -10.80
C LYS A 41 1.56 0.21 -11.88
N SER A 42 2.88 0.23 -12.09
CA SER A 42 3.52 -0.72 -13.01
C SER A 42 3.50 -2.14 -12.45
N ILE A 43 3.65 -2.32 -11.13
CA ILE A 43 3.52 -3.62 -10.47
C ILE A 43 2.10 -4.17 -10.63
N THR A 44 1.06 -3.39 -10.36
CA THR A 44 -0.34 -3.82 -10.49
C THR A 44 -0.68 -4.21 -11.92
N SER A 45 -0.17 -3.48 -12.92
CA SER A 45 -0.37 -3.81 -14.33
C SER A 45 0.41 -5.06 -14.77
N THR A 46 1.62 -5.26 -14.24
CA THR A 46 2.46 -6.43 -14.56
C THR A 46 1.88 -7.72 -13.98
N TYR A 47 1.32 -7.66 -12.78
CA TYR A 47 0.72 -8.79 -12.07
C TYR A 47 -0.83 -8.72 -12.10
N ALA A 48 -1.41 -8.40 -13.27
CA ALA A 48 -2.84 -8.12 -13.42
C ALA A 48 -3.78 -9.17 -12.80
N ASP A 49 -3.34 -10.43 -12.72
CA ASP A 49 -4.11 -11.56 -12.21
C ASP A 49 -3.69 -12.00 -10.79
N SER A 50 -3.15 -11.08 -10.01
CA SER A 50 -2.63 -11.35 -8.67
C SER A 50 -3.45 -10.67 -7.58
N SER A 51 -3.23 -11.07 -6.32
CA SER A 51 -3.71 -10.32 -5.17
C SER A 51 -2.59 -9.41 -4.64
N PHE A 52 -2.99 -8.27 -4.07
CA PHE A 52 -2.05 -7.26 -3.63
C PHE A 52 -2.31 -6.86 -2.19
N ALA A 53 -1.24 -6.59 -1.45
CA ALA A 53 -1.29 -5.90 -0.16
C ALA A 53 -0.36 -4.70 -0.20
N ALA A 54 -0.74 -3.60 0.46
CA ALA A 54 0.02 -2.37 0.43
C ALA A 54 0.32 -1.85 1.83
N LEU A 55 1.60 -1.56 2.06
CA LEU A 55 2.15 -1.04 3.30
C LEU A 55 2.92 0.24 3.00
N ARG A 56 2.72 1.27 3.81
CA ARG A 56 3.62 2.42 3.84
C ARG A 56 4.47 2.40 5.10
N PHE A 57 5.63 3.01 5.04
CA PHE A 57 6.48 3.19 6.20
C PHE A 57 7.23 4.52 6.17
N GLY A 58 7.42 5.06 7.37
CA GLY A 58 8.14 6.27 7.66
C GLY A 58 8.48 6.25 9.14
N ALA A 59 7.85 7.04 9.99
CA ALA A 59 7.97 6.96 11.44
C ALA A 59 7.42 5.63 11.99
N SER A 60 6.49 4.99 11.28
CA SER A 60 5.95 3.66 11.60
C SER A 60 5.62 2.88 10.32
N GLY A 61 5.60 1.56 10.41
CA GLY A 61 5.08 0.70 9.33
C GLY A 61 3.59 0.47 9.50
N THR A 62 2.79 0.74 8.46
CA THR A 62 1.32 0.60 8.48
C THR A 62 0.85 -0.18 7.28
N LEU A 63 0.09 -1.26 7.52
CA LEU A 63 -0.62 -1.98 6.47
C LEU A 63 -1.90 -1.19 6.13
N ASP A 64 -1.88 -0.45 5.04
CA ASP A 64 -3.01 0.38 4.62
C ASP A 64 -4.06 -0.42 3.84
N VAL A 65 -3.62 -1.35 3.00
CA VAL A 65 -4.51 -2.21 2.21
C VAL A 65 -4.17 -3.68 2.50
N PRO A 66 -5.05 -4.41 3.19
CA PRO A 66 -4.92 -5.85 3.35
C PRO A 66 -5.00 -6.57 2.00
N LEU A 67 -4.52 -7.82 1.95
CA LEU A 67 -4.49 -8.60 0.71
C LEU A 67 -5.86 -8.60 0.00
N THR A 68 -5.88 -8.12 -1.24
CA THR A 68 -7.08 -7.98 -2.09
C THR A 68 -6.74 -8.26 -3.55
N PRO A 69 -7.64 -8.85 -4.33
CA PRO A 69 -7.50 -8.97 -5.79
C PRO A 69 -7.85 -7.66 -6.54
N ASP A 70 -8.24 -6.60 -5.82
CA ASP A 70 -8.62 -5.32 -6.41
C ASP A 70 -7.38 -4.45 -6.65
N SER A 71 -6.80 -4.53 -7.86
CA SER A 71 -5.68 -3.71 -8.26
C SER A 71 -6.01 -2.21 -8.31
N ILE A 72 -7.29 -1.84 -8.56
CA ILE A 72 -7.72 -0.44 -8.59
C ILE A 72 -7.64 0.18 -7.20
N ALA A 73 -7.92 -0.61 -6.15
CA ALA A 73 -7.77 -0.15 -4.77
C ALA A 73 -6.29 0.17 -4.45
N ILE A 74 -5.34 -0.61 -4.98
CA ILE A 74 -3.90 -0.37 -4.80
C ILE A 74 -3.45 0.87 -5.58
N ASP A 75 -3.91 1.03 -6.82
CA ASP A 75 -3.61 2.21 -7.63
C ASP A 75 -4.15 3.49 -6.97
N GLY A 76 -5.38 3.42 -6.46
CA GLY A 76 -5.98 4.51 -5.69
C GLY A 76 -5.22 4.83 -4.40
N TRP A 77 -4.77 3.80 -3.66
CA TRP A 77 -3.91 3.97 -2.50
C TRP A 77 -2.59 4.67 -2.88
N ALA A 78 -1.93 4.22 -3.95
CA ALA A 78 -0.70 4.84 -4.42
C ALA A 78 -0.88 6.34 -4.72
N ASP A 79 -2.01 6.73 -5.33
CA ASP A 79 -2.32 8.13 -5.59
C ASP A 79 -2.46 8.97 -4.32
N THR A 80 -2.93 8.36 -3.23
CA THR A 80 -3.12 9.06 -1.93
C THR A 80 -1.85 9.18 -1.11
N LEU A 81 -0.76 8.46 -1.46
CA LEU A 81 0.49 8.54 -0.72
C LEU A 81 1.02 9.97 -0.68
N ALA A 82 1.43 10.39 0.49
CA ALA A 82 2.11 11.67 0.73
C ALA A 82 3.30 11.43 1.65
N VAL A 83 4.34 12.24 1.52
CA VAL A 83 5.47 12.20 2.45
C VAL A 83 5.01 12.61 3.85
N GLU A 84 5.58 11.99 4.85
CA GLU A 84 5.34 12.39 6.23
C GLU A 84 5.91 13.79 6.52
N SER A 85 5.31 14.48 7.49
CA SER A 85 5.84 15.74 7.98
C SER A 85 7.27 15.56 8.46
N THR A 86 8.15 16.46 8.04
CA THR A 86 9.56 16.48 8.46
C THR A 86 9.73 16.75 9.96
N SER A 87 8.68 17.20 10.65
CA SER A 87 8.65 17.35 12.10
C SER A 87 8.36 16.03 12.83
N THR A 88 7.76 15.05 12.16
CA THR A 88 7.34 13.76 12.75
C THR A 88 8.47 12.73 12.75
N SER A 89 9.37 12.81 11.76
CA SER A 89 10.49 11.89 11.59
C SER A 89 11.81 12.59 11.91
N ALA A 90 12.43 12.23 13.03
CA ALA A 90 13.79 12.67 13.39
C ALA A 90 14.89 11.93 12.61
N GLY A 91 14.55 11.26 11.50
CA GLY A 91 15.45 10.47 10.66
C GLY A 91 14.72 9.30 10.00
N SER A 92 15.32 8.75 8.95
CA SER A 92 14.85 7.56 8.26
C SER A 92 15.34 6.31 8.98
N SER A 93 14.46 5.33 9.21
CA SER A 93 14.84 4.01 9.73
C SER A 93 14.18 2.92 8.89
N LEU A 94 15.01 2.10 8.28
CA LEU A 94 14.57 0.94 7.52
C LEU A 94 14.03 -0.20 8.41
N ASP A 95 14.11 -0.05 9.74
CA ASP A 95 13.57 -1.04 10.69
C ASP A 95 12.06 -0.89 10.87
N THR A 96 11.51 0.29 10.59
CA THR A 96 10.09 0.61 10.86
C THR A 96 9.09 -0.30 10.18
N PRO A 97 9.29 -0.80 8.94
CA PRO A 97 8.33 -1.70 8.29
C PRO A 97 8.45 -3.15 8.76
N LEU A 98 9.55 -3.57 9.39
CA LEU A 98 9.88 -4.99 9.59
C LEU A 98 8.83 -5.76 10.38
N ASP A 99 8.35 -5.21 11.51
CA ASP A 99 7.40 -5.93 12.36
C ASP A 99 6.05 -6.09 11.65
N GLN A 100 5.60 -5.04 10.95
CA GLN A 100 4.36 -5.10 10.18
C GLN A 100 4.49 -6.01 8.93
N LEU A 101 5.64 -5.98 8.24
CA LEU A 101 5.94 -6.91 7.14
C LEU A 101 5.91 -8.36 7.64
N MET A 102 6.55 -8.63 8.78
CA MET A 102 6.57 -9.96 9.38
C MET A 102 5.17 -10.48 9.67
N LEU A 103 4.33 -9.65 10.31
CA LEU A 103 2.96 -10.00 10.64
C LEU A 103 2.11 -10.26 9.39
N SER A 104 2.21 -9.35 8.41
CA SER A 104 1.41 -9.42 7.19
C SER A 104 1.82 -10.61 6.32
N LEU A 105 3.12 -10.81 6.07
CA LEU A 105 3.63 -11.92 5.27
C LEU A 105 3.33 -13.28 5.92
N LYS A 106 3.48 -13.36 7.26
CA LYS A 106 3.07 -14.56 7.99
C LYS A 106 1.59 -14.84 7.81
N SER A 107 0.74 -13.84 7.95
CA SER A 107 -0.72 -13.99 7.79
C SER A 107 -1.09 -14.44 6.37
N ILE A 108 -0.44 -13.88 5.34
CA ILE A 108 -0.66 -14.28 3.94
C ILE A 108 -0.23 -15.74 3.75
N ARG A 109 0.96 -16.12 4.20
CA ARG A 109 1.46 -17.50 4.07
C ARG A 109 0.61 -18.52 4.81
N ASP A 110 0.12 -18.17 6.01
CA ASP A 110 -0.76 -19.06 6.80
C ASP A 110 -2.13 -19.26 6.12
N GLN A 111 -2.66 -18.26 5.45
CA GLN A 111 -3.95 -18.33 4.74
C GLN A 111 -3.81 -18.94 3.34
N HIS A 112 -2.66 -18.76 2.71
CA HIS A 112 -2.38 -19.14 1.33
C HIS A 112 -1.03 -19.89 1.24
N PRO A 113 -0.94 -21.10 1.80
CA PRO A 113 0.35 -21.82 1.95
C PRO A 113 1.00 -22.18 0.62
N ASP A 114 0.22 -22.37 -0.44
CA ASP A 114 0.70 -22.82 -1.76
C ASP A 114 0.93 -21.65 -2.75
N ASP A 115 0.61 -20.42 -2.36
CA ASP A 115 0.74 -19.29 -3.27
C ASP A 115 2.17 -18.75 -3.34
N ILE A 116 2.49 -18.15 -4.47
CA ILE A 116 3.74 -17.44 -4.67
C ILE A 116 3.62 -16.06 -4.01
N ILE A 117 4.46 -15.79 -3.02
CA ILE A 117 4.50 -14.49 -2.33
C ILE A 117 5.70 -13.71 -2.79
N VAL A 118 5.45 -12.51 -3.35
CA VAL A 118 6.47 -11.59 -3.83
C VAL A 118 6.41 -10.29 -3.03
N LEU A 119 7.55 -9.84 -2.51
CA LEU A 119 7.67 -8.56 -1.79
C LEU A 119 8.45 -7.54 -2.61
N TYR A 120 7.90 -6.34 -2.73
CA TYR A 120 8.59 -5.15 -3.23
C TYR A 120 8.79 -4.15 -2.10
N VAL A 121 10.03 -3.73 -1.85
CA VAL A 121 10.38 -2.65 -0.94
C VAL A 121 10.91 -1.49 -1.76
N ILE A 122 10.20 -0.36 -1.76
CA ILE A 122 10.50 0.82 -2.58
C ILE A 122 10.94 1.95 -1.66
N THR A 123 12.21 2.35 -1.74
CA THR A 123 12.83 3.33 -0.84
C THR A 123 14.12 3.88 -1.47
N ASP A 124 14.67 4.95 -0.91
CA ASP A 124 16.00 5.45 -1.24
C ASP A 124 17.12 4.77 -0.43
N GLY A 125 16.75 3.90 0.51
CA GLY A 125 17.72 3.13 1.31
C GLY A 125 18.41 3.91 2.41
N GLU A 126 18.08 5.20 2.62
CA GLU A 126 18.75 6.04 3.60
C GLU A 126 18.43 5.61 5.04
N GLN A 127 19.48 5.37 5.82
CA GLN A 127 19.39 5.05 7.25
C GLN A 127 20.10 6.15 8.04
N THR A 128 19.33 7.06 8.61
CA THR A 128 19.88 8.18 9.40
C THR A 128 19.79 7.95 10.91
N SER A 129 19.23 6.82 11.33
CA SER A 129 19.19 6.39 12.73
C SER A 129 20.59 6.00 13.21
N ASP A 130 20.96 6.40 14.44
CA ASP A 130 22.23 6.03 15.08
C ASP A 130 22.33 4.53 15.45
N THR A 131 21.21 3.81 15.36
CA THR A 131 21.18 2.36 15.65
C THR A 131 21.46 1.56 14.40
N ALA A 132 22.21 0.46 14.56
CA ALA A 132 22.44 -0.48 13.47
C ALA A 132 21.12 -1.05 12.98
N ARG A 133 20.93 -1.08 11.66
CA ARG A 133 19.75 -1.63 10.98
C ARG A 133 19.51 -3.09 11.36
N ARG A 134 18.27 -3.46 11.61
CA ARG A 134 17.85 -4.85 11.78
C ARG A 134 17.93 -5.60 10.46
N SER A 135 18.19 -6.92 10.53
CA SER A 135 18.23 -7.76 9.33
C SER A 135 16.83 -8.09 8.81
N TYR A 136 16.67 -8.07 7.50
CA TYR A 136 15.47 -8.50 6.78
C TYR A 136 15.43 -10.03 6.53
N SER A 137 16.47 -10.75 6.92
CA SER A 137 16.58 -12.20 6.68
C SER A 137 15.43 -13.02 7.25
N ALA A 138 14.80 -12.56 8.33
CA ALA A 138 13.64 -13.23 8.92
C ALA A 138 12.40 -13.26 8.00
N LEU A 139 12.30 -12.35 7.03
CA LEU A 139 11.20 -12.31 6.05
C LEU A 139 11.32 -13.42 5.01
N ARG A 140 12.56 -13.85 4.70
CA ARG A 140 12.88 -14.82 3.64
C ARG A 140 12.04 -16.10 3.70
N ARG A 141 11.72 -16.59 4.89
CA ARG A 141 10.94 -17.83 5.07
C ARG A 141 9.49 -17.75 4.60
N TYR A 142 8.97 -16.53 4.40
CA TYR A 142 7.60 -16.30 3.93
C TYR A 142 7.54 -15.97 2.43
N LEU A 143 8.69 -15.67 1.82
CA LEU A 143 8.81 -15.15 0.46
C LEU A 143 9.26 -16.23 -0.51
N ASP A 144 8.70 -16.22 -1.71
CA ASP A 144 9.20 -16.98 -2.85
C ASP A 144 10.14 -16.12 -3.69
N ASP A 145 9.90 -14.79 -3.71
CA ASP A 145 10.77 -13.83 -4.37
C ASP A 145 10.68 -12.46 -3.68
N SER A 146 11.68 -11.61 -3.86
CA SER A 146 11.68 -10.26 -3.31
C SER A 146 12.56 -9.31 -4.10
N PHE A 147 12.17 -8.04 -4.08
CA PHE A 147 12.88 -6.98 -4.77
C PHE A 147 12.99 -5.74 -3.88
N THR A 148 14.20 -5.19 -3.79
CA THR A 148 14.41 -3.84 -3.29
C THR A 148 14.54 -2.89 -4.49
N ILE A 149 13.72 -1.87 -4.52
CA ILE A 149 13.68 -0.91 -5.63
C ILE A 149 14.21 0.42 -5.13
N GLY A 150 15.37 0.81 -5.62
CA GLY A 150 16.01 2.07 -5.30
C GLY A 150 15.44 3.21 -6.14
N VAL A 151 15.03 4.29 -5.47
CA VAL A 151 14.51 5.52 -6.10
C VAL A 151 15.37 6.71 -5.68
N GLY A 152 15.77 7.54 -6.63
CA GLY A 152 16.62 8.70 -6.41
C GLY A 152 17.94 8.61 -7.17
N SER A 153 18.90 9.40 -6.79
CA SER A 153 20.22 9.45 -7.43
C SER A 153 21.38 9.48 -6.43
N ASP A 154 22.56 9.07 -6.86
CA ASP A 154 23.80 9.15 -6.08
C ASP A 154 24.22 10.60 -5.80
N ALA A 155 23.87 11.52 -6.71
CA ALA A 155 24.10 12.93 -6.53
C ALA A 155 23.27 13.47 -5.37
N GLY A 156 22.07 12.92 -5.20
CA GLY A 156 21.12 13.30 -4.16
C GLY A 156 20.52 14.69 -4.37
N GLY A 157 19.74 15.10 -3.39
CA GLY A 157 19.09 16.39 -3.40
C GLY A 157 18.77 16.91 -2.02
N LYS A 158 18.43 18.20 -1.96
CA LYS A 158 18.00 18.84 -0.72
C LYS A 158 16.63 18.33 -0.31
N ILE A 159 16.45 18.02 0.97
CA ILE A 159 15.18 17.53 1.51
C ILE A 159 14.25 18.74 1.70
N PRO A 160 13.10 18.78 0.99
CA PRO A 160 12.12 19.85 1.19
C PRO A 160 11.45 19.74 2.56
N MET A 161 11.12 20.85 3.19
CA MET A 161 10.27 20.83 4.37
C MET A 161 8.84 20.47 3.97
N ALA A 162 8.30 19.41 4.59
CA ALA A 162 6.91 19.02 4.49
C ALA A 162 6.20 19.37 5.81
N SER A 163 5.06 20.07 5.74
CA SER A 163 4.21 20.37 6.89
C SER A 163 2.99 19.46 6.91
N ASP A 164 2.47 19.17 8.11
CA ASP A 164 1.23 18.40 8.28
C ASP A 164 0.06 19.04 7.52
N GLY A 165 -0.70 18.22 6.80
CA GLY A 165 -1.97 18.61 6.19
C GLY A 165 -1.94 19.00 4.71
N THR A 166 -0.80 19.00 4.05
CA THR A 166 -0.74 19.11 2.59
C THR A 166 -0.74 17.72 1.95
N ALA A 167 -1.93 17.21 1.66
CA ALA A 167 -2.14 15.94 0.93
C ALA A 167 -1.55 15.92 -0.50
N THR A 168 -1.10 17.04 -0.95
CA THR A 168 -0.29 17.22 -2.16
C THR A 168 1.01 17.84 -1.69
N GLY A 169 2.14 17.15 -1.84
CA GLY A 169 3.45 17.69 -1.49
C GLY A 169 3.71 19.09 -2.05
N GLN A 170 2.92 20.07 -1.61
CA GLN A 170 3.20 21.46 -1.78
C GLN A 170 4.42 21.76 -0.91
N GLN A 171 5.56 21.51 -1.52
CA GLN A 171 6.82 22.06 -1.10
C GLN A 171 6.58 23.55 -0.88
N SER A 172 6.84 24.01 0.32
CA SER A 172 7.11 25.43 0.52
C SER A 172 8.35 25.73 -0.32
N ASP A 173 8.12 26.33 -1.49
CA ASP A 173 9.21 26.67 -2.41
C ASP A 173 10.31 27.42 -1.65
N GLY A 174 11.47 26.75 -1.54
CA GLY A 174 12.67 27.32 -0.93
C GLY A 174 12.89 27.05 0.58
N GLN A 175 12.06 26.24 1.25
CA GLN A 175 12.33 25.78 2.62
C GLN A 175 12.87 24.35 2.61
N TRP A 176 14.02 24.16 3.25
CA TRP A 176 14.73 22.89 3.31
C TRP A 176 14.88 22.43 4.75
N VAL A 177 14.87 21.13 4.96
CA VAL A 177 15.25 20.56 6.25
C VAL A 177 16.69 20.97 6.57
N THR A 178 16.92 21.48 7.76
CA THR A 178 18.28 21.86 8.19
C THR A 178 18.94 20.66 8.86
N ASP A 179 20.13 20.32 8.39
CA ASP A 179 21.00 19.35 9.07
C ASP A 179 21.46 19.99 10.42
N PRO A 180 21.11 19.35 11.55
CA PRO A 180 21.44 19.90 12.86
C PRO A 180 22.95 19.98 13.14
N THR A 181 23.75 19.18 12.45
CA THR A 181 25.21 19.12 12.66
C THR A 181 25.92 20.24 11.92
N THR A 182 25.46 20.55 10.70
CA THR A 182 26.15 21.50 9.82
C THR A 182 25.44 22.85 9.72
N GLY A 183 24.16 22.94 10.13
CA GLY A 183 23.32 24.13 9.95
C GLY A 183 22.99 24.45 8.48
N LYS A 184 23.33 23.55 7.56
CA LYS A 184 23.06 23.68 6.12
C LYS A 184 21.84 22.85 5.73
N PRO A 185 21.26 23.04 4.52
CA PRO A 185 20.22 22.16 4.01
C PRO A 185 20.68 20.71 4.01
N GLY A 186 19.87 19.81 4.59
CA GLY A 186 20.10 18.38 4.57
C GLY A 186 20.06 17.85 3.14
N ILE A 187 21.01 17.00 2.80
CA ILE A 187 21.11 16.33 1.51
C ILE A 187 20.81 14.85 1.74
N SER A 188 19.83 14.34 1.03
CA SER A 188 19.55 12.90 0.98
C SER A 188 20.06 12.31 -0.33
N LYS A 189 20.59 11.08 -0.27
CA LYS A 189 21.13 10.35 -1.41
C LYS A 189 20.55 8.94 -1.45
N LEU A 190 20.52 8.35 -2.62
CA LEU A 190 20.26 6.93 -2.75
C LEU A 190 21.42 6.13 -2.12
N ASP A 191 21.09 5.16 -1.26
CA ASP A 191 22.05 4.20 -0.68
C ASP A 191 21.85 2.81 -1.30
N GLU A 192 22.44 2.62 -2.46
CA GLU A 192 22.38 1.35 -3.20
C GLU A 192 22.97 0.20 -2.40
N ALA A 193 24.08 0.41 -1.69
CA ALA A 193 24.75 -0.64 -0.93
C ALA A 193 23.85 -1.22 0.18
N THR A 194 23.11 -0.34 0.86
CA THR A 194 22.12 -0.78 1.85
C THR A 194 20.98 -1.56 1.20
N LEU A 195 20.49 -1.12 0.04
CA LEU A 195 19.41 -1.80 -0.67
C LEU A 195 19.83 -3.16 -1.23
N GLU A 196 21.04 -3.28 -1.79
CA GLU A 196 21.63 -4.55 -2.19
C GLU A 196 21.74 -5.52 -1.01
N SER A 197 22.22 -5.02 0.13
CA SER A 197 22.32 -5.85 1.36
C SER A 197 20.94 -6.35 1.81
N ILE A 198 19.90 -5.53 1.77
CA ILE A 198 18.53 -5.93 2.11
C ILE A 198 18.00 -6.98 1.14
N ALA A 199 18.24 -6.79 -0.16
CA ALA A 199 17.88 -7.77 -1.19
C ALA A 199 18.52 -9.13 -0.92
N ASP A 200 19.82 -9.15 -0.65
CA ASP A 200 20.58 -10.37 -0.33
C ASP A 200 20.06 -11.07 0.92
N GLU A 201 19.76 -10.31 1.99
CA GLU A 201 19.19 -10.84 3.23
C GLU A 201 17.84 -11.54 2.99
N MET A 202 16.99 -10.98 2.14
CA MET A 202 15.72 -11.58 1.76
C MET A 202 15.86 -12.70 0.73
N GLY A 203 17.03 -12.84 0.09
CA GLY A 203 17.28 -13.78 -1.01
C GLY A 203 16.63 -13.36 -2.31
N GLY A 204 16.49 -12.04 -2.53
CA GLY A 204 15.92 -11.40 -3.69
C GLY A 204 16.94 -10.64 -4.53
N SER A 205 16.48 -9.60 -5.23
CA SER A 205 17.30 -8.80 -6.12
C SER A 205 17.08 -7.31 -5.89
N TYR A 206 18.11 -6.52 -6.13
CA TYR A 206 18.07 -5.06 -6.15
C TYR A 206 17.87 -4.55 -7.58
N LEU A 207 17.11 -3.47 -7.74
CA LEU A 207 16.97 -2.70 -8.96
C LEU A 207 16.98 -1.20 -8.64
N HIS A 208 17.92 -0.45 -9.23
CA HIS A 208 17.82 1.00 -9.33
C HIS A 208 16.95 1.37 -10.53
N VAL A 209 15.89 2.15 -10.29
CA VAL A 209 15.03 2.62 -11.38
C VAL A 209 15.46 3.99 -11.87
N ASP A 210 15.43 4.15 -13.19
CA ASP A 210 15.77 5.40 -13.89
C ASP A 210 14.93 5.57 -15.17
N ALA A 211 15.35 6.43 -16.07
CA ALA A 211 14.68 6.67 -17.35
C ALA A 211 14.60 5.42 -18.25
N SER A 212 15.54 4.48 -18.10
CA SER A 212 15.71 3.28 -18.94
C SER A 212 15.46 1.97 -18.20
N HIS A 213 15.60 1.98 -16.88
CA HIS A 213 15.40 0.82 -16.02
C HIS A 213 14.09 0.96 -15.24
N THR A 214 13.12 0.15 -15.62
CA THR A 214 11.78 0.13 -15.03
C THR A 214 11.52 -1.19 -14.31
N ILE A 215 10.37 -1.29 -13.62
CA ILE A 215 9.97 -2.49 -12.88
C ILE A 215 9.94 -3.76 -13.74
N GLU A 216 9.84 -3.66 -15.05
CA GLU A 216 9.85 -4.81 -15.97
C GLU A 216 11.11 -5.67 -15.83
N GLN A 217 12.20 -5.11 -15.31
CA GLN A 217 13.46 -5.82 -15.03
C GLN A 217 13.47 -6.50 -13.67
N ALA A 218 12.50 -6.22 -12.81
CA ALA A 218 12.33 -6.79 -11.47
C ALA A 218 11.00 -7.55 -11.35
N VAL A 219 10.73 -8.46 -12.27
CA VAL A 219 9.53 -9.28 -12.27
C VAL A 219 9.88 -10.70 -11.84
N SER A 220 9.14 -11.25 -10.90
CA SER A 220 9.36 -12.60 -10.41
C SER A 220 9.13 -13.64 -11.51
N ALA A 221 10.15 -14.44 -11.78
CA ALA A 221 10.04 -15.59 -12.70
C ALA A 221 9.16 -16.72 -12.14
N LYS A 222 8.92 -16.73 -10.83
CA LYS A 222 8.09 -17.72 -10.13
C LYS A 222 6.62 -17.32 -10.10
N ALA A 223 6.30 -16.06 -10.37
CA ALA A 223 4.94 -15.56 -10.31
C ALA A 223 4.03 -16.31 -11.28
N SER A 224 2.87 -16.70 -10.78
CA SER A 224 1.84 -17.36 -11.56
C SER A 224 0.93 -16.31 -12.22
N ARG A 225 0.64 -16.50 -13.52
CA ARG A 225 -0.37 -15.70 -14.24
C ARG A 225 -1.79 -16.24 -14.08
N GLN A 226 -1.97 -17.26 -13.25
CA GLN A 226 -3.27 -17.90 -13.07
C GLN A 226 -3.97 -17.33 -11.84
N TRP A 227 -5.20 -16.91 -12.04
CA TRP A 227 -6.09 -16.43 -10.98
C TRP A 227 -6.35 -17.51 -9.96
N ARG A 228 -6.21 -17.16 -8.68
CA ARG A 228 -6.95 -17.87 -7.64
C ARG A 228 -8.43 -17.52 -7.87
N LEU A 229 -9.21 -18.49 -8.28
CA LEU A 229 -10.65 -18.42 -8.13
C LEU A 229 -10.94 -18.42 -6.62
N THR A 230 -10.70 -17.30 -5.97
CA THR A 230 -11.22 -17.06 -4.65
C THR A 230 -12.72 -16.99 -4.86
N GLN A 231 -13.40 -18.12 -4.67
CA GLN A 231 -14.80 -18.12 -4.32
C GLN A 231 -14.89 -17.38 -2.97
N THR A 232 -14.74 -16.07 -3.02
CA THR A 232 -15.36 -15.22 -2.03
C THR A 232 -16.85 -15.40 -2.35
N VAL A 233 -17.44 -16.47 -1.82
CA VAL A 233 -18.85 -16.48 -1.57
C VAL A 233 -19.04 -15.34 -0.59
N LYS A 234 -19.13 -14.14 -1.12
CA LYS A 234 -19.66 -12.98 -0.43
C LYS A 234 -21.12 -13.37 -0.25
N ARG A 235 -21.38 -14.11 0.83
CA ARG A 235 -22.73 -14.40 1.31
C ARG A 235 -23.29 -13.05 1.67
N ARG A 236 -23.78 -12.36 0.65
CA ARG A 236 -24.55 -11.15 0.78
C ARG A 236 -25.84 -11.64 1.39
N GLU A 237 -25.88 -11.69 2.72
CA GLU A 237 -27.13 -11.83 3.45
C GLU A 237 -27.95 -10.60 3.08
N ARG A 238 -28.69 -10.73 2.00
CA ARG A 238 -29.72 -9.80 1.64
C ARG A 238 -30.87 -10.12 2.58
N THR A 239 -30.89 -9.49 3.73
CA THR A 239 -32.09 -9.41 4.56
C THR A 239 -33.16 -8.74 3.72
N ILE A 240 -33.99 -9.59 3.08
CA ILE A 240 -35.22 -9.09 2.44
C ILE A 240 -36.19 -8.91 3.61
N PRO A 241 -36.53 -7.67 4.01
CA PRO A 241 -37.51 -7.46 5.05
C PRO A 241 -38.84 -8.03 4.52
N VAL A 242 -39.29 -9.15 5.14
CA VAL A 242 -40.57 -9.78 4.80
C VAL A 242 -41.65 -8.93 5.48
N ILE A 243 -41.96 -7.75 4.91
CA ILE A 243 -42.96 -6.81 5.45
C ILE A 243 -44.38 -7.17 5.00
N TRP A 244 -44.53 -7.90 3.90
CA TRP A 244 -45.82 -8.21 3.29
C TRP A 244 -46.83 -8.93 4.19
N PRO A 245 -46.44 -9.87 5.09
CA PRO A 245 -47.42 -10.52 5.99
C PRO A 245 -48.05 -9.54 6.97
N PHE A 246 -47.23 -8.58 7.45
CA PHE A 246 -47.72 -7.51 8.35
C PHE A 246 -48.63 -6.53 7.63
N ALA A 247 -48.35 -6.21 6.35
CA ALA A 247 -49.20 -5.37 5.52
C ALA A 247 -50.55 -6.05 5.27
N VAL A 248 -50.57 -7.37 5.02
CA VAL A 248 -51.82 -8.13 4.86
C VAL A 248 -52.63 -8.14 6.17
N ALA A 249 -51.98 -8.44 7.30
CA ALA A 249 -52.65 -8.45 8.58
C ALA A 249 -53.26 -7.09 8.95
N LEU A 250 -52.52 -6.00 8.69
CA LEU A 250 -53.04 -4.63 8.89
C LEU A 250 -54.22 -4.34 7.95
N GLY A 251 -54.18 -4.75 6.71
CA GLY A 251 -55.25 -4.58 5.74
C GLY A 251 -56.55 -5.31 6.19
N LEU A 252 -56.43 -6.52 6.72
CA LEU A 252 -57.54 -7.29 7.27
C LEU A 252 -58.14 -6.64 8.51
N LEU A 253 -57.32 -6.10 9.40
CA LEU A 253 -57.78 -5.38 10.57
C LEU A 253 -58.57 -4.11 10.21
N LEU A 254 -58.03 -3.34 9.27
CA LEU A 254 -58.71 -2.13 8.75
C LEU A 254 -60.04 -2.47 8.09
N ALA A 255 -60.11 -3.53 7.29
CA ALA A 255 -61.35 -4.00 6.67
C ALA A 255 -62.38 -4.44 7.70
N TRP A 256 -61.94 -5.13 8.76
CA TRP A 256 -62.78 -5.48 9.91
C TRP A 256 -63.36 -4.24 10.60
N GLU A 257 -62.52 -3.27 10.89
CA GLU A 257 -62.91 -2.04 11.59
C GLU A 257 -63.92 -1.19 10.77
N ILE A 258 -63.64 -1.05 9.45
CA ILE A 258 -64.56 -0.39 8.52
C ILE A 258 -65.90 -1.14 8.48
N GLY A 259 -65.90 -2.46 8.42
CA GLY A 259 -67.10 -3.27 8.40
C GLY A 259 -67.91 -3.16 9.73
N ALA A 260 -67.24 -3.14 10.87
CA ALA A 260 -67.86 -2.92 12.16
C ALA A 260 -68.47 -1.51 12.28
N TRP A 261 -67.76 -0.50 11.77
CA TRP A 261 -68.26 0.87 11.77
C TRP A 261 -69.51 1.05 10.85
N ILE A 262 -69.53 0.45 9.66
CA ILE A 262 -70.71 0.43 8.77
C ILE A 262 -71.89 -0.28 9.42
N ALA A 263 -71.65 -1.44 10.10
CA ALA A 263 -72.68 -2.20 10.77
C ALA A 263 -73.30 -1.42 11.94
N MET A 264 -72.48 -0.71 12.73
CA MET A 264 -72.96 0.17 13.82
C MET A 264 -73.73 1.39 13.28
N SER A 265 -73.22 2.02 12.22
CA SER A 265 -73.88 3.18 11.60
C SER A 265 -75.27 2.86 11.06
N ARG A 266 -75.46 1.62 10.54
CA ARG A 266 -76.77 1.15 10.06
C ARG A 266 -77.77 0.82 11.19
N ARG A 267 -77.36 0.72 12.43
CA ARG A 267 -78.25 0.49 13.59
C ARG A 267 -78.74 1.77 14.24
N MET A 268 -78.17 2.91 13.85
CA MET A 268 -78.53 4.24 14.38
C MET A 268 -79.41 5.06 13.42
N LEU A 269 -79.83 4.52 12.29
CA LEU A 269 -80.88 5.00 11.38
C LEU A 269 -82.07 4.05 11.47
#